data_cfa4caafd41132a820521295f963d0a5
#
_entry.id   cfa4caafd41132a820521295f963d0a5
#
_cell.length_a   1.000
_cell.length_b   1.000
_cell.length_c   1.000
_cell.angle_alpha   90.00
_cell.angle_beta   90.00
_cell.angle_gamma   90.00
#
_symmetry.space_group_name_H-M   'P 1'
#
loop_
_entity.id
_entity.type
_entity.pdbx_description
1 polymer ?
#
loop_
_entity_poly.entity_id
_entity_poly.type
_entity_poly.pdbx_seq_one_letter_code
_entity_poly.pdbx_strand_id
1 'polypeptide(L)'
;MPADKPQTAPTLATPSAQIAGINAAMPYKIACLCDLRDKQGRVLMLRRIKAPNLGLCSPIGGKLDVALGESPAQCAQREIHEEAGLLLPIERLHLLGIVSECEFEGKGHWLMFVYRVLDPVWVEPVDMREGRLDWFDMTDIDALPLPETDRKVIWPLMKRAEQKTPSGRPGFFAVHIDCRGGTMKWTIEQETPGT
;
A
#
# COMPACT_ATOMS: atom_id res chain seq x y z
N MET A 1 -53.33 15.21 21.84
CA MET A 1 -52.26 14.77 20.91
C MET A 1 -51.25 15.88 20.82
N PRO A 2 -50.10 15.81 21.50
CA PRO A 2 -49.06 16.83 21.29
C PRO A 2 -48.27 16.50 20.01
N ALA A 3 -48.07 17.54 19.20
CA ALA A 3 -47.35 17.46 17.94
C ALA A 3 -45.85 17.19 18.18
N ASP A 4 -45.34 16.20 17.45
CA ASP A 4 -43.96 15.80 17.42
C ASP A 4 -43.10 16.94 16.80
N LYS A 5 -42.06 17.37 17.53
CA LYS A 5 -41.11 18.37 17.04
C LYS A 5 -40.11 17.69 16.12
N PRO A 6 -39.79 18.25 14.96
CA PRO A 6 -38.77 17.66 14.10
C PRO A 6 -37.40 17.70 14.79
N GLN A 7 -36.74 16.52 14.90
CA GLN A 7 -35.35 16.39 15.31
C GLN A 7 -34.47 17.08 14.28
N THR A 8 -33.78 18.13 14.70
CA THR A 8 -32.70 18.75 13.91
C THR A 8 -31.55 17.79 13.81
N ALA A 9 -31.15 17.44 12.59
CA ALA A 9 -29.94 16.66 12.31
C ALA A 9 -28.71 17.39 12.90
N PRO A 10 -27.73 16.66 13.43
CA PRO A 10 -26.51 17.26 13.94
C PRO A 10 -25.78 17.97 12.79
N THR A 11 -25.55 19.25 12.98
CA THR A 11 -24.70 20.04 12.08
C THR A 11 -23.29 19.47 12.17
N LEU A 12 -22.84 18.85 11.11
CA LEU A 12 -21.44 18.48 10.94
C LEU A 12 -20.61 19.77 11.00
N ALA A 13 -19.89 19.97 12.10
CA ALA A 13 -18.93 21.05 12.21
C ALA A 13 -17.91 20.88 11.09
N THR A 14 -17.88 21.81 10.17
CA THR A 14 -16.83 21.90 9.14
C THR A 14 -15.50 22.08 9.88
N PRO A 15 -14.51 21.20 9.70
CA PRO A 15 -13.20 21.42 10.30
C PRO A 15 -12.48 22.49 9.49
N SER A 16 -12.82 23.75 9.73
CA SER A 16 -11.97 24.90 9.35
C SER A 16 -10.88 25.06 10.41
N ALA A 17 -10.11 24.04 10.66
CA ALA A 17 -8.83 24.23 11.29
C ALA A 17 -7.89 24.75 10.21
N GLN A 18 -7.62 26.04 10.23
CA GLN A 18 -6.43 26.61 9.61
C GLN A 18 -5.21 25.87 10.18
N ILE A 19 -4.75 24.83 9.48
CA ILE A 19 -3.47 24.19 9.79
C ILE A 19 -2.42 25.17 9.27
N ALA A 20 -1.98 26.07 10.15
CA ALA A 20 -0.87 26.98 9.89
C ALA A 20 0.36 26.12 9.52
N GLY A 21 0.90 26.32 8.31
CA GLY A 21 2.13 25.67 7.87
C GLY A 21 2.00 24.57 6.82
N ILE A 22 0.81 24.29 6.28
CA ILE A 22 0.70 23.39 5.13
C ILE A 22 1.23 24.13 3.90
N ASN A 23 2.32 23.66 3.35
CA ASN A 23 2.81 24.06 2.06
C ASN A 23 1.78 23.58 1.01
N ALA A 24 0.95 24.48 0.49
CA ALA A 24 -0.15 24.18 -0.43
C ALA A 24 0.26 23.51 -1.76
N ALA A 25 1.55 23.19 -1.90
CA ALA A 25 2.17 22.69 -3.12
C ALA A 25 2.62 21.22 -3.07
N MET A 26 2.28 20.45 -2.04
CA MET A 26 2.65 19.01 -2.03
C MET A 26 1.54 18.14 -2.67
N PRO A 27 1.69 17.74 -3.94
CA PRO A 27 0.69 16.89 -4.58
C PRO A 27 0.72 15.47 -3.99
N TYR A 28 -0.42 14.80 -3.97
CA TYR A 28 -0.48 13.37 -3.78
C TYR A 28 0.12 12.64 -4.98
N LYS A 29 1.01 11.69 -4.70
CA LYS A 29 1.43 10.66 -5.62
C LYS A 29 0.56 9.44 -5.38
N ILE A 30 -0.08 8.94 -6.43
CA ILE A 30 -0.91 7.75 -6.35
C ILE A 30 -0.10 6.58 -6.92
N ALA A 31 -0.06 5.46 -6.19
CA ALA A 31 0.75 4.31 -6.57
C ALA A 31 0.08 2.99 -6.19
N CYS A 32 0.58 1.89 -6.71
CA CYS A 32 0.27 0.55 -6.22
C CYS A 32 1.54 -0.12 -5.66
N LEU A 33 1.33 -1.04 -4.72
CA LEU A 33 2.30 -2.01 -4.23
C LEU A 33 1.72 -3.40 -4.47
N CYS A 34 2.52 -4.32 -5.01
CA CYS A 34 2.06 -5.63 -5.42
C CYS A 34 2.79 -6.72 -4.61
N ASP A 35 2.03 -7.46 -3.81
CA ASP A 35 2.50 -8.57 -3.02
C ASP A 35 2.31 -9.87 -3.79
N LEU A 36 3.41 -10.38 -4.34
CA LEU A 36 3.49 -11.64 -5.06
C LEU A 36 4.12 -12.71 -4.17
N ARG A 37 3.52 -13.89 -4.16
CA ARG A 37 4.03 -15.02 -3.38
C ARG A 37 4.31 -16.22 -4.27
N ASP A 38 5.33 -16.98 -3.91
CA ASP A 38 5.56 -18.29 -4.52
C ASP A 38 4.82 -19.43 -3.77
N LYS A 39 5.01 -20.66 -4.22
CA LYS A 39 4.39 -21.85 -3.61
C LYS A 39 4.89 -22.14 -2.20
N GLN A 40 6.04 -21.61 -1.80
CA GLN A 40 6.63 -21.71 -0.47
C GLN A 40 6.16 -20.57 0.45
N GLY A 41 5.43 -19.59 -0.07
CA GLY A 41 4.98 -18.41 0.65
C GLY A 41 6.04 -17.31 0.76
N ARG A 42 7.17 -17.42 0.03
CA ARG A 42 8.17 -16.36 -0.06
C ARG A 42 7.61 -15.18 -0.83
N VAL A 43 8.05 -13.98 -0.49
CA VAL A 43 7.62 -12.74 -1.13
C VAL A 43 8.64 -12.25 -2.15
N LEU A 44 8.15 -11.78 -3.29
CA LEU A 44 8.97 -11.16 -4.32
C LEU A 44 9.21 -9.70 -3.97
N MET A 45 10.48 -9.30 -3.83
CA MET A 45 10.87 -7.94 -3.46
C MET A 45 11.93 -7.41 -4.41
N LEU A 46 11.86 -6.11 -4.67
CA LEU A 46 12.89 -5.36 -5.38
C LEU A 46 13.85 -4.73 -4.37
N ARG A 47 15.12 -5.09 -4.39
CA ARG A 47 16.20 -4.37 -3.71
C ARG A 47 16.66 -3.22 -4.61
N ARG A 48 16.32 -2.00 -4.24
CA ARG A 48 16.49 -0.82 -5.09
C ARG A 48 17.94 -0.34 -5.12
N ILE A 49 18.41 0.02 -6.32
CA ILE A 49 19.71 0.68 -6.54
C ILE A 49 19.55 2.15 -6.94
N LYS A 50 18.33 2.69 -6.91
CA LYS A 50 17.98 4.07 -7.26
C LYS A 50 17.02 4.67 -6.25
N ALA A 51 17.05 6.00 -6.16
CA ALA A 51 16.04 6.77 -5.40
C ALA A 51 14.65 6.71 -6.09
N PRO A 52 13.55 6.77 -5.33
CA PRO A 52 13.49 6.75 -3.86
C PRO A 52 13.87 5.37 -3.31
N ASN A 53 14.11 5.30 -2.00
CA ASN A 53 14.39 4.04 -1.28
C ASN A 53 15.68 3.33 -1.76
N LEU A 54 16.73 4.08 -2.16
CA LEU A 54 18.04 3.52 -2.52
C LEU A 54 18.57 2.58 -1.42
N GLY A 55 18.91 1.34 -1.80
CA GLY A 55 19.42 0.31 -0.89
C GLY A 55 18.35 -0.42 -0.08
N LEU A 56 17.10 0.03 -0.14
CA LEU A 56 15.97 -0.59 0.57
C LEU A 56 15.27 -1.63 -0.31
N CYS A 57 14.58 -2.55 0.35
CA CYS A 57 13.70 -3.52 -0.29
C CYS A 57 12.26 -3.02 -0.24
N SER A 58 11.52 -3.21 -1.31
CA SER A 58 10.08 -2.91 -1.40
C SER A 58 9.38 -3.98 -2.23
N PRO A 59 8.07 -4.20 -2.06
CA PRO A 59 7.27 -4.89 -3.07
C PRO A 59 7.44 -4.22 -4.44
N ILE A 60 7.22 -4.96 -5.50
CA ILE A 60 7.12 -4.36 -6.85
C ILE A 60 5.90 -3.46 -6.93
N GLY A 61 5.93 -2.49 -7.85
CA GLY A 61 4.85 -1.55 -8.05
C GLY A 61 5.33 -0.17 -8.46
N GLY A 62 4.39 0.69 -8.77
CA GLY A 62 4.72 2.02 -9.28
C GLY A 62 3.56 2.99 -9.25
N LYS A 63 3.75 4.13 -9.89
CA LYS A 63 2.75 5.19 -9.92
C LYS A 63 1.70 4.94 -10.99
N LEU A 64 0.47 5.34 -10.68
CA LEU A 64 -0.59 5.36 -11.68
C LEU A 64 -0.26 6.34 -12.80
N ASP A 65 -0.59 5.96 -14.02
CA ASP A 65 -0.66 6.90 -15.15
C ASP A 65 -1.97 7.69 -15.06
N VAL A 66 -1.90 8.79 -14.30
CA VAL A 66 -3.07 9.66 -14.07
C VAL A 66 -3.52 10.37 -15.35
N ALA A 67 -2.62 10.57 -16.31
CA ALA A 67 -2.96 11.21 -17.59
C ALA A 67 -3.85 10.31 -18.45
N LEU A 68 -3.67 9.00 -18.36
CA LEU A 68 -4.50 8.02 -19.05
C LEU A 68 -5.76 7.62 -18.24
N GLY A 69 -5.91 8.10 -17.00
CA GLY A 69 -7.02 7.70 -16.14
C GLY A 69 -6.91 6.23 -15.69
N GLU A 70 -5.68 5.74 -15.55
CA GLU A 70 -5.41 4.36 -15.13
C GLU A 70 -6.04 4.06 -13.78
N SER A 71 -6.72 2.94 -13.65
CA SER A 71 -7.24 2.49 -12.36
C SER A 71 -6.13 1.86 -11.52
N PRO A 72 -6.26 1.83 -10.17
CA PRO A 72 -5.26 1.17 -9.33
C PRO A 72 -5.00 -0.30 -9.69
N ALA A 73 -6.03 -1.05 -10.10
CA ALA A 73 -5.87 -2.44 -10.51
C ALA A 73 -5.15 -2.59 -11.86
N GLN A 74 -5.41 -1.69 -12.81
CA GLN A 74 -4.68 -1.63 -14.08
C GLN A 74 -3.21 -1.26 -13.86
N CYS A 75 -2.93 -0.30 -12.98
CA CYS A 75 -1.57 0.02 -12.56
C CYS A 75 -0.86 -1.21 -11.99
N ALA A 76 -1.47 -1.90 -11.04
CA ALA A 76 -0.88 -3.12 -10.47
C ALA A 76 -0.62 -4.19 -11.53
N GLN A 77 -1.54 -4.41 -12.47
CA GLN A 77 -1.37 -5.34 -13.57
C GLN A 77 -0.21 -4.96 -14.49
N ARG A 78 -0.10 -3.68 -14.85
CA ARG A 78 0.98 -3.15 -15.70
C ARG A 78 2.34 -3.28 -15.01
N GLU A 79 2.45 -2.84 -13.75
CA GLU A 79 3.71 -2.89 -13.00
C GLU A 79 4.17 -4.36 -12.77
N ILE A 80 3.25 -5.28 -12.48
CA ILE A 80 3.57 -6.72 -12.40
C ILE A 80 4.12 -7.23 -13.74
N HIS A 81 3.53 -6.81 -14.86
CA HIS A 81 4.04 -7.19 -16.17
C HIS A 81 5.41 -6.56 -16.47
N GLU A 82 5.58 -5.27 -16.21
CA GLU A 82 6.82 -4.54 -16.50
C GLU A 82 7.99 -5.01 -15.63
N GLU A 83 7.78 -5.27 -14.34
CA GLU A 83 8.84 -5.62 -13.39
C GLU A 83 9.04 -7.12 -13.22
N ALA A 84 7.99 -7.93 -13.32
CA ALA A 84 8.06 -9.38 -13.10
C ALA A 84 7.83 -10.21 -14.38
N GLY A 85 7.48 -9.59 -15.51
CA GLY A 85 7.19 -10.28 -16.77
C GLY A 85 5.91 -11.13 -16.76
N LEU A 86 5.05 -10.98 -15.75
CA LEU A 86 3.85 -11.79 -15.59
C LEU A 86 2.62 -11.10 -16.16
N LEU A 87 1.89 -11.78 -17.04
CA LEU A 87 0.58 -11.35 -17.53
C LEU A 87 -0.51 -11.98 -16.68
N LEU A 88 -1.04 -11.22 -15.74
CA LEU A 88 -2.10 -11.68 -14.82
C LEU A 88 -3.41 -10.95 -15.11
N PRO A 89 -4.56 -11.65 -15.14
CA PRO A 89 -5.85 -10.98 -15.22
C PRO A 89 -6.15 -10.23 -13.90
N ILE A 90 -6.89 -9.12 -14.00
CA ILE A 90 -7.21 -8.25 -12.87
C ILE A 90 -7.95 -9.01 -11.75
N GLU A 91 -8.75 -10.01 -12.11
CA GLU A 91 -9.52 -10.85 -11.17
C GLU A 91 -8.62 -11.66 -10.23
N ARG A 92 -7.33 -11.81 -10.56
CA ARG A 92 -6.32 -12.42 -9.70
C ARG A 92 -5.70 -11.45 -8.71
N LEU A 93 -6.02 -10.16 -8.80
CA LEU A 93 -5.52 -9.11 -7.93
C LEU A 93 -6.57 -8.82 -6.84
N HIS A 94 -6.21 -9.07 -5.59
CA HIS A 94 -7.04 -8.75 -4.43
C HIS A 94 -6.55 -7.46 -3.81
N LEU A 95 -7.42 -6.45 -3.67
CA LEU A 95 -7.09 -5.23 -2.94
C LEU A 95 -6.98 -5.57 -1.44
N LEU A 96 -5.75 -5.63 -0.96
CA LEU A 96 -5.41 -5.97 0.42
C LEU A 96 -5.48 -4.76 1.35
N GLY A 97 -5.17 -3.56 0.84
CA GLY A 97 -5.23 -2.37 1.67
C GLY A 97 -5.05 -1.06 0.91
N ILE A 98 -5.35 0.02 1.64
CA ILE A 98 -5.13 1.41 1.21
C ILE A 98 -4.27 2.10 2.27
N VAL A 99 -3.21 2.77 1.84
CA VAL A 99 -2.29 3.50 2.70
C VAL A 99 -2.24 4.95 2.23
N SER A 100 -2.54 5.88 3.11
CA SER A 100 -2.27 7.30 2.88
C SER A 100 -1.08 7.74 3.74
N GLU A 101 -0.06 8.34 3.12
CA GLU A 101 1.11 8.88 3.82
C GLU A 101 1.19 10.39 3.64
N CYS A 102 1.29 11.10 4.76
CA CYS A 102 1.46 12.54 4.78
C CYS A 102 2.94 12.89 4.99
N GLU A 103 3.51 13.67 4.07
CA GLU A 103 4.89 14.18 4.12
C GLU A 103 5.99 13.10 4.31
N PHE A 104 5.87 11.99 3.59
CA PHE A 104 6.94 11.00 3.57
C PHE A 104 8.29 11.64 3.13
N GLU A 105 9.31 11.51 3.98
CA GLU A 105 10.63 12.16 3.82
C GLU A 105 10.57 13.67 3.53
N GLY A 106 9.49 14.37 3.90
CA GLY A 106 9.29 15.79 3.59
C GLY A 106 9.12 16.10 2.10
N LYS A 107 8.85 15.10 1.25
CA LYS A 107 8.85 15.23 -0.22
C LYS A 107 7.48 15.13 -0.87
N GLY A 108 6.43 14.91 -0.12
CA GLY A 108 5.06 14.83 -0.65
C GLY A 108 4.18 13.82 0.07
N HIS A 109 2.96 13.70 -0.45
CA HIS A 109 1.98 12.76 0.06
C HIS A 109 1.88 11.55 -0.87
N TRP A 110 1.53 10.41 -0.30
CA TRP A 110 1.29 9.19 -1.05
C TRP A 110 -0.10 8.64 -0.74
N LEU A 111 -0.76 8.15 -1.77
CA LEU A 111 -1.92 7.28 -1.67
C LEU A 111 -1.57 5.99 -2.39
N MET A 112 -1.43 4.90 -1.64
CA MET A 112 -0.98 3.62 -2.15
C MET A 112 -2.08 2.56 -2.03
N PHE A 113 -2.27 1.81 -3.10
CA PHE A 113 -3.16 0.65 -3.16
C PHE A 113 -2.31 -0.61 -3.10
N VAL A 114 -2.50 -1.41 -2.05
CA VAL A 114 -1.75 -2.66 -1.84
C VAL A 114 -2.55 -3.82 -2.42
N TYR A 115 -2.00 -4.48 -3.41
CA TYR A 115 -2.61 -5.65 -4.05
C TYR A 115 -1.86 -6.93 -3.71
N ARG A 116 -2.61 -8.01 -3.43
CA ARG A 116 -2.12 -9.37 -3.34
C ARG A 116 -2.50 -10.15 -4.59
N VAL A 117 -1.55 -10.85 -5.21
CA VAL A 117 -1.84 -11.88 -6.20
C VAL A 117 -2.33 -13.12 -5.48
N LEU A 118 -3.56 -13.56 -5.79
CA LEU A 118 -4.25 -14.64 -5.04
C LEU A 118 -3.61 -16.01 -5.21
N ASP A 119 -3.00 -16.28 -6.37
CA ASP A 119 -2.36 -17.56 -6.64
C ASP A 119 -0.83 -17.44 -6.60
N PRO A 120 -0.14 -18.50 -6.17
CA PRO A 120 1.31 -18.51 -6.21
C PRO A 120 1.83 -18.32 -7.64
N VAL A 121 2.88 -17.52 -7.77
CA VAL A 121 3.58 -17.24 -9.02
C VAL A 121 5.06 -17.59 -8.88
N TRP A 122 5.77 -17.66 -9.99
CA TRP A 122 7.21 -17.80 -9.99
C TRP A 122 7.85 -16.87 -11.02
N VAL A 123 8.90 -16.22 -10.59
CA VAL A 123 9.76 -15.36 -11.41
C VAL A 123 11.19 -15.71 -11.06
N GLU A 124 12.05 -15.91 -12.05
CA GLU A 124 13.48 -16.06 -11.79
C GLU A 124 14.06 -14.76 -11.22
N PRO A 125 14.90 -14.85 -10.17
CA PRO A 125 15.60 -13.68 -9.67
C PRO A 125 16.40 -13.00 -10.79
N VAL A 126 16.23 -11.67 -10.93
CA VAL A 126 16.83 -10.94 -12.05
C VAL A 126 17.31 -9.56 -11.65
N ASP A 127 18.44 -9.16 -12.23
CA ASP A 127 18.92 -7.78 -12.17
C ASP A 127 18.18 -6.94 -13.21
N MET A 128 17.62 -5.82 -12.79
CA MET A 128 16.87 -4.91 -13.62
C MET A 128 17.35 -3.46 -13.45
N ARG A 129 16.80 -2.56 -14.25
CA ARG A 129 17.24 -1.15 -14.26
C ARG A 129 17.12 -0.47 -12.89
N GLU A 130 16.16 -0.88 -12.07
CA GLU A 130 15.84 -0.27 -10.78
C GLU A 130 16.47 -0.97 -9.59
N GLY A 131 16.97 -2.18 -9.77
CA GLY A 131 17.56 -2.98 -8.70
C GLY A 131 17.62 -4.46 -9.03
N ARG A 132 17.62 -5.29 -7.98
CA ARG A 132 17.55 -6.74 -8.09
C ARG A 132 16.23 -7.25 -7.53
N LEU A 133 15.51 -7.99 -8.34
CA LEU A 133 14.30 -8.71 -7.97
C LEU A 133 14.69 -10.09 -7.43
N ASP A 134 14.22 -10.43 -6.22
CA ASP A 134 14.54 -11.69 -5.57
C ASP A 134 13.43 -12.14 -4.61
N TRP A 135 13.46 -13.41 -4.22
CA TRP A 135 12.50 -14.02 -3.29
C TRP A 135 13.05 -14.02 -1.87
N PHE A 136 12.23 -13.63 -0.90
CA PHE A 136 12.58 -13.58 0.51
C PHE A 136 11.57 -14.34 1.36
N ASP A 137 12.06 -15.07 2.36
CA ASP A 137 11.19 -15.72 3.33
C ASP A 137 10.45 -14.68 4.18
N MET A 138 9.18 -14.94 4.48
CA MET A 138 8.37 -14.05 5.29
C MET A 138 8.91 -13.86 6.71
N THR A 139 9.64 -14.83 7.23
CA THR A 139 10.33 -14.75 8.51
C THR A 139 11.48 -13.75 8.50
N ASP A 140 12.06 -13.49 7.35
CA ASP A 140 13.23 -12.64 7.20
C ASP A 140 12.87 -11.17 6.84
N ILE A 141 11.59 -10.91 6.54
CA ILE A 141 11.14 -9.57 6.13
C ILE A 141 11.55 -8.49 7.15
N ASP A 142 11.43 -8.78 8.45
CA ASP A 142 11.72 -7.81 9.50
C ASP A 142 13.24 -7.50 9.59
N ALA A 143 14.11 -8.37 9.04
CA ALA A 143 15.55 -8.17 8.96
C ALA A 143 16.00 -7.44 7.67
N LEU A 144 15.13 -7.33 6.66
CA LEU A 144 15.46 -6.62 5.43
C LEU A 144 15.58 -5.11 5.66
N PRO A 145 16.37 -4.40 4.87
CA PRO A 145 16.39 -2.94 4.86
C PRO A 145 15.09 -2.43 4.21
N LEU A 146 14.06 -2.15 4.98
CA LEU A 146 12.77 -1.64 4.52
C LEU A 146 12.63 -0.15 4.85
N PRO A 147 11.81 0.61 4.10
CA PRO A 147 11.32 1.92 4.53
C PRO A 147 10.68 1.83 5.93
N GLU A 148 10.79 2.89 6.72
CA GLU A 148 10.29 2.87 8.10
C GLU A 148 8.78 2.64 8.18
N THR A 149 8.01 3.25 7.27
CA THR A 149 6.56 3.09 7.17
C THR A 149 6.17 1.65 6.80
N ASP A 150 6.91 1.04 5.87
CA ASP A 150 6.73 -0.36 5.48
C ASP A 150 6.96 -1.27 6.68
N ARG A 151 8.13 -1.12 7.35
CA ARG A 151 8.52 -1.97 8.48
C ARG A 151 7.55 -1.88 9.65
N LYS A 152 7.19 -0.64 10.06
CA LYS A 152 6.43 -0.41 11.29
C LYS A 152 4.92 -0.52 11.12
N VAL A 153 4.40 -0.31 9.91
CA VAL A 153 2.96 -0.19 9.68
C VAL A 153 2.48 -1.13 8.58
N ILE A 154 3.00 -1.01 7.36
CA ILE A 154 2.41 -1.69 6.20
C ILE A 154 2.58 -3.22 6.31
N TRP A 155 3.80 -3.72 6.52
CA TRP A 155 4.04 -5.16 6.67
C TRP A 155 3.30 -5.80 7.85
N PRO A 156 3.25 -5.21 9.05
CA PRO A 156 2.40 -5.71 10.14
C PRO A 156 0.92 -5.81 9.76
N LEU A 157 0.37 -4.82 9.04
CA LEU A 157 -1.02 -4.85 8.58
C LEU A 157 -1.24 -5.92 7.52
N MET A 158 -0.33 -6.04 6.55
CA MET A 158 -0.37 -7.10 5.54
C MET A 158 -0.34 -8.49 6.17
N LYS A 159 0.55 -8.73 7.15
CA LYS A 159 0.62 -10.00 7.89
C LYS A 159 -0.68 -10.32 8.63
N ARG A 160 -1.35 -9.33 9.22
CA ARG A 160 -2.66 -9.52 9.89
C ARG A 160 -3.78 -9.82 8.90
N ALA A 161 -3.82 -9.10 7.79
CA ALA A 161 -4.82 -9.33 6.75
C ALA A 161 -4.70 -10.72 6.09
N GLU A 162 -3.51 -11.35 6.17
CA GLU A 162 -3.26 -12.71 5.68
C GLU A 162 -3.82 -13.81 6.56
N GLN A 163 -4.22 -13.52 7.80
CA GLN A 163 -4.72 -14.55 8.71
C GLN A 163 -5.89 -15.28 8.03
N LYS A 164 -5.63 -16.55 7.73
CA LYS A 164 -6.51 -17.39 6.92
C LYS A 164 -7.85 -17.58 7.61
N THR A 165 -8.86 -17.18 6.93
CA THR A 165 -10.23 -17.58 7.22
C THR A 165 -10.60 -18.80 6.38
N PRO A 166 -11.72 -19.45 6.68
CA PRO A 166 -12.20 -20.64 5.95
C PRO A 166 -12.35 -20.44 4.44
N SER A 167 -12.62 -19.22 3.95
CA SER A 167 -12.74 -18.91 2.52
C SER A 167 -11.41 -18.73 1.80
N GLY A 168 -10.30 -18.58 2.56
CA GLY A 168 -8.96 -18.42 2.01
C GLY A 168 -8.67 -17.05 1.37
N ARG A 169 -9.59 -16.09 1.42
CA ARG A 169 -9.35 -14.73 0.92
C ARG A 169 -8.75 -13.87 2.02
N PRO A 170 -7.69 -13.08 1.72
CA PRO A 170 -7.15 -12.12 2.66
C PRO A 170 -8.19 -11.08 3.08
N GLY A 171 -7.98 -10.47 4.24
CA GLY A 171 -8.76 -9.35 4.72
C GLY A 171 -8.42 -8.04 3.98
N PHE A 172 -8.81 -6.94 4.61
CA PHE A 172 -8.57 -5.59 4.08
C PHE A 172 -8.13 -4.66 5.22
N PHE A 173 -7.27 -3.68 4.91
CA PHE A 173 -6.95 -2.60 5.82
C PHE A 173 -6.93 -1.23 5.12
N ALA A 174 -7.27 -0.19 5.88
CA ALA A 174 -7.00 1.20 5.50
C ALA A 174 -6.25 1.88 6.65
N VAL A 175 -5.18 2.60 6.34
CA VAL A 175 -4.33 3.26 7.32
C VAL A 175 -3.88 4.63 6.83
N HIS A 176 -3.90 5.60 7.75
CA HIS A 176 -3.27 6.91 7.55
C HIS A 176 -1.97 6.99 8.35
N ILE A 177 -0.87 7.37 7.70
CA ILE A 177 0.45 7.56 8.30
C ILE A 177 0.84 9.02 8.19
N ASP A 178 1.10 9.67 9.31
CA ASP A 178 1.55 11.06 9.39
C ASP A 178 3.04 11.09 9.75
N CYS A 179 3.88 11.51 8.79
CA CYS A 179 5.33 11.62 8.94
C CYS A 179 5.80 13.04 9.29
N ARG A 180 4.89 13.97 9.52
CA ARG A 180 5.22 15.35 9.83
C ARG A 180 5.98 15.49 11.16
N GLY A 181 6.88 16.47 11.20
CA GLY A 181 7.60 16.81 12.45
C GLY A 181 8.61 15.76 12.92
N GLY A 182 9.02 14.84 12.03
CA GLY A 182 10.08 13.87 12.33
C GLY A 182 9.66 12.70 13.24
N THR A 183 8.38 12.64 13.62
CA THR A 183 7.83 11.53 14.42
C THR A 183 6.68 10.90 13.66
N MET A 184 6.84 9.66 13.22
CA MET A 184 5.81 8.91 12.51
C MET A 184 4.68 8.52 13.47
N LYS A 185 3.45 8.87 13.11
CA LYS A 185 2.20 8.45 13.76
C LYS A 185 1.30 7.79 12.73
N TRP A 186 0.44 6.88 13.16
CA TRP A 186 -0.53 6.26 12.25
C TRP A 186 -1.85 5.97 12.93
N THR A 187 -2.90 5.94 12.12
CA THR A 187 -4.26 5.57 12.53
C THR A 187 -4.77 4.50 11.58
N ILE A 188 -5.16 3.35 12.11
CA ILE A 188 -5.86 2.33 11.33
C ILE A 188 -7.31 2.81 11.22
N GLU A 189 -7.72 3.15 10.00
CA GLU A 189 -9.05 3.66 9.71
C GLU A 189 -10.06 2.53 9.53
N GLN A 190 -9.58 1.41 8.98
CA GLN A 190 -10.37 0.20 8.80
C GLN A 190 -9.47 -1.03 8.84
N GLU A 191 -9.94 -2.09 9.46
CA GLU A 191 -9.33 -3.41 9.41
C GLU A 191 -10.44 -4.47 9.44
N THR A 192 -10.46 -5.34 8.44
CA THR A 192 -11.38 -6.47 8.38
C THR A 192 -10.59 -7.76 8.23
N PRO A 193 -10.90 -8.81 9.00
CA PRO A 193 -10.26 -10.10 8.81
C PRO A 193 -10.59 -10.64 7.42
N GLY A 194 -9.77 -11.54 6.90
CA GLY A 194 -10.09 -12.29 5.71
C GLY A 194 -11.37 -13.13 5.90
N THR A 195 -12.11 -13.44 4.86
CA THR A 195 -13.37 -14.23 4.88
C THR A 195 -13.24 -15.52 4.10
#